data_f5480b100d5f36de09a43e8b2163a6ab
#
_entry.id   f5480b100d5f36de09a43e8b2163a6ab
#
_cell.length_a   1.000
_cell.length_b   1.000
_cell.length_c   1.000
_cell.angle_alpha   90.00
_cell.angle_beta   90.00
_cell.angle_gamma   90.00
#
_symmetry.space_group_name_H-M   'P 1'
#
loop_
_entity.id
_entity.type
_entity.pdbx_description
1 polymer ?
#
loop_
_entity_poly.entity_id
_entity_poly.type
_entity_poly.pdbx_seq_one_letter_code
_entity_poly.pdbx_strand_id
1 'polypeptide(L)'
;MKALLVLAMTALSLATAAAGSLDAIPLKDIDGKETALKDYSGKVRLIVNVASQCGYTPQYTGLEALYKKYKDQGLVIMGFPCNDFGGQEPGTADEIKSFCSTNYSVSFPIFAKVAIKGATPHPLYAALTEKEGKVGWNFTKFLIGRDGGILAKFDSGVEPDSAELTGAIEKALAAK
;
A
#
# COMPACT_ATOMS: atom_id res chain seq x y z
N MET A 1 -48.75 28.77 38.97
CA MET A 1 -47.52 28.00 39.01
C MET A 1 -47.41 27.21 37.68
N LYS A 2 -46.55 27.68 36.77
CA LYS A 2 -46.33 27.03 35.46
C LYS A 2 -45.05 26.23 35.54
N ALA A 3 -45.17 24.88 35.45
CA ALA A 3 -44.02 23.98 35.42
C ALA A 3 -43.43 23.95 33.99
N LEU A 4 -42.19 24.38 33.85
CA LEU A 4 -41.41 24.22 32.61
C LEU A 4 -40.84 22.79 32.56
N LEU A 5 -41.31 22.01 31.60
CA LEU A 5 -40.72 20.70 31.28
C LEU A 5 -39.51 20.94 30.39
N VAL A 6 -38.31 20.72 30.92
CA VAL A 6 -37.06 20.73 30.13
C VAL A 6 -36.85 19.35 29.53
N LEU A 7 -37.05 19.23 28.22
CA LEU A 7 -36.79 18.00 27.47
C LEU A 7 -35.30 17.94 27.17
N ALA A 8 -34.57 17.07 27.88
CA ALA A 8 -33.16 16.80 27.59
C ALA A 8 -33.06 15.88 26.35
N MET A 9 -32.67 16.44 25.20
CA MET A 9 -32.30 15.68 24.03
C MET A 9 -30.90 15.07 24.23
N THR A 10 -30.84 13.78 24.58
CA THR A 10 -29.60 13.00 24.53
C THR A 10 -29.26 12.72 23.08
N ALA A 11 -28.25 13.42 22.55
CA ALA A 11 -27.67 13.11 21.26
C ALA A 11 -26.95 11.74 21.36
N LEU A 12 -27.58 10.70 20.81
CA LEU A 12 -26.97 9.41 20.61
C LEU A 12 -25.98 9.53 19.44
N SER A 13 -24.69 9.71 19.74
CA SER A 13 -23.66 9.65 18.73
C SER A 13 -23.55 8.20 18.24
N LEU A 14 -24.06 7.91 17.05
CA LEU A 14 -23.73 6.68 16.34
C LEU A 14 -22.22 6.70 16.06
N ALA A 15 -21.46 5.95 16.85
CA ALA A 15 -20.13 5.55 16.48
C ALA A 15 -20.30 4.60 15.27
N THR A 16 -20.07 5.15 14.06
CA THR A 16 -19.86 4.32 12.88
C THR A 16 -18.67 3.41 13.18
N ALA A 17 -18.91 2.12 13.34
CA ALA A 17 -17.88 1.11 13.38
C ALA A 17 -17.08 1.26 12.07
N ALA A 18 -15.88 1.82 12.16
CA ALA A 18 -14.97 1.89 11.05
C ALA A 18 -14.70 0.44 10.61
N ALA A 19 -15.11 0.08 9.40
CA ALA A 19 -14.58 -1.09 8.73
C ALA A 19 -13.05 -1.05 8.91
N GLY A 20 -12.44 -2.11 9.45
CA GLY A 20 -11.11 -2.11 10.03
C GLY A 20 -10.12 -1.29 9.19
N SER A 21 -9.58 -0.24 9.77
CA SER A 21 -8.64 0.66 9.08
C SER A 21 -7.45 -0.17 8.60
N LEU A 22 -7.04 0.01 7.35
CA LEU A 22 -5.81 -0.59 6.80
C LEU A 22 -4.62 -0.34 7.73
N ASP A 23 -4.64 0.80 8.43
CA ASP A 23 -3.59 1.22 9.37
C ASP A 23 -3.39 0.27 10.56
N ALA A 24 -4.43 -0.50 10.95
CA ALA A 24 -4.34 -1.45 12.04
C ALA A 24 -3.69 -2.79 11.64
N ILE A 25 -3.46 -3.03 10.35
CA ILE A 25 -2.94 -4.31 9.86
C ILE A 25 -1.45 -4.43 10.22
N PRO A 26 -1.06 -5.49 10.98
CA PRO A 26 0.33 -5.73 11.30
C PRO A 26 1.11 -6.12 10.05
N LEU A 27 2.33 -5.62 9.94
CA LEU A 27 3.27 -5.90 8.86
C LEU A 27 4.60 -6.35 9.45
N LYS A 28 5.44 -6.93 8.60
CA LYS A 28 6.87 -7.14 8.87
C LYS A 28 7.66 -6.53 7.73
N ASP A 29 8.73 -5.84 8.06
CA ASP A 29 9.69 -5.43 7.03
C ASP A 29 10.47 -6.63 6.50
N ILE A 30 11.34 -6.41 5.51
CA ILE A 30 12.13 -7.49 4.88
C ILE A 30 13.09 -8.16 5.87
N ASP A 31 13.48 -7.49 6.95
CA ASP A 31 14.34 -8.01 8.00
C ASP A 31 13.53 -8.72 9.11
N GLY A 32 12.21 -8.86 8.95
CA GLY A 32 11.30 -9.51 9.88
C GLY A 32 10.90 -8.68 11.08
N LYS A 33 11.28 -7.38 11.12
CA LYS A 33 10.89 -6.47 12.19
C LYS A 33 9.42 -6.11 12.08
N GLU A 34 8.72 -6.15 13.21
CA GLU A 34 7.32 -5.76 13.31
C GLU A 34 7.13 -4.27 13.00
N THR A 35 6.13 -3.97 12.17
CA THR A 35 5.71 -2.63 11.76
C THR A 35 4.22 -2.65 11.42
N ALA A 36 3.65 -1.52 11.01
CA ALA A 36 2.26 -1.45 10.56
C ALA A 36 2.07 -0.27 9.58
N LEU A 37 0.97 -0.27 8.83
CA LEU A 37 0.64 0.86 7.95
C LEU A 37 0.48 2.18 8.71
N LYS A 38 0.04 2.14 9.95
CA LYS A 38 -0.05 3.34 10.83
C LYS A 38 1.28 4.09 11.01
N ASP A 39 2.41 3.40 10.88
CA ASP A 39 3.73 4.02 10.99
C ASP A 39 4.01 4.99 9.82
N TYR A 40 3.17 4.92 8.79
CA TYR A 40 3.17 5.78 7.60
C TYR A 40 1.90 6.65 7.51
N SER A 41 1.17 6.83 8.62
CA SER A 41 -0.05 7.67 8.66
C SER A 41 0.25 9.10 8.24
N GLY A 42 -0.72 9.74 7.56
CA GLY A 42 -0.57 11.09 7.02
C GLY A 42 0.30 11.19 5.76
N LYS A 43 0.86 10.07 5.29
CA LYS A 43 1.58 9.98 4.01
C LYS A 43 0.71 9.36 2.92
N VAL A 44 0.96 9.76 1.68
CA VAL A 44 0.45 9.05 0.50
C VAL A 44 1.27 7.78 0.35
N ARG A 45 0.61 6.63 0.23
CA ARG A 45 1.26 5.32 0.18
C ARG A 45 0.98 4.64 -1.15
N LEU A 46 2.01 4.20 -1.86
CA LEU A 46 1.90 3.38 -3.05
C LEU A 46 2.31 1.95 -2.71
N ILE A 47 1.34 1.07 -2.57
CA ILE A 47 1.53 -0.35 -2.24
C ILE A 47 1.70 -1.12 -3.55
N VAL A 48 2.79 -1.87 -3.70
CA VAL A 48 3.12 -2.61 -4.91
C VAL A 48 3.51 -4.04 -4.57
N ASN A 49 2.86 -5.03 -5.19
CA ASN A 49 3.35 -6.41 -5.11
C ASN A 49 4.46 -6.61 -6.14
N VAL A 50 5.63 -7.03 -5.67
CA VAL A 50 6.86 -7.06 -6.45
C VAL A 50 7.41 -8.47 -6.62
N ALA A 51 8.25 -8.66 -7.65
CA ALA A 51 8.95 -9.92 -7.90
C ALA A 51 10.27 -9.68 -8.64
N SER A 52 11.28 -10.51 -8.34
CA SER A 52 12.64 -10.40 -8.88
C SER A 52 12.79 -11.03 -10.28
N GLN A 53 11.89 -11.93 -10.69
CA GLN A 53 12.01 -12.72 -11.94
C GLN A 53 10.82 -12.51 -12.88
N CYS A 54 10.32 -11.26 -12.96
CA CYS A 54 9.15 -10.89 -13.76
C CYS A 54 9.56 -10.02 -14.95
N GLY A 55 8.82 -10.07 -16.05
CA GLY A 55 8.99 -9.14 -17.17
C GLY A 55 8.80 -7.68 -16.78
N TYR A 56 8.05 -7.41 -15.69
CA TYR A 56 7.84 -6.07 -15.14
C TYR A 56 8.89 -5.66 -14.09
N THR A 57 9.87 -6.50 -13.73
CA THR A 57 10.91 -6.18 -12.74
C THR A 57 11.67 -4.88 -13.05
N PRO A 58 11.92 -4.48 -14.33
CA PRO A 58 12.52 -3.18 -14.63
C PRO A 58 11.75 -1.97 -14.09
N GLN A 59 10.47 -2.09 -13.74
CA GLN A 59 9.71 -1.03 -13.10
C GLN A 59 10.26 -0.59 -11.73
N TYR A 60 11.12 -1.39 -11.08
CA TYR A 60 11.83 -0.94 -9.88
C TYR A 60 12.60 0.37 -10.10
N THR A 61 13.20 0.55 -11.28
CA THR A 61 13.91 1.81 -11.62
C THR A 61 12.97 3.00 -11.58
N GLY A 62 11.81 2.89 -12.19
CA GLY A 62 10.80 3.96 -12.20
C GLY A 62 10.19 4.20 -10.81
N LEU A 63 9.93 3.13 -10.04
CA LEU A 63 9.44 3.23 -8.66
C LEU A 63 10.45 3.97 -7.77
N GLU A 64 11.74 3.64 -7.89
CA GLU A 64 12.79 4.33 -7.14
C GLU A 64 12.92 5.81 -7.55
N ALA A 65 12.79 6.12 -8.84
CA ALA A 65 12.77 7.50 -9.32
C ALA A 65 11.58 8.29 -8.75
N LEU A 66 10.37 7.69 -8.74
CA LEU A 66 9.19 8.28 -8.10
C LEU A 66 9.39 8.51 -6.61
N TYR A 67 9.94 7.52 -5.91
CA TYR A 67 10.21 7.65 -4.49
C TYR A 67 11.15 8.80 -4.20
N LYS A 68 12.29 8.88 -4.91
CA LYS A 68 13.25 9.99 -4.76
C LYS A 68 12.61 11.35 -5.04
N LYS A 69 11.76 11.44 -6.07
CA LYS A 69 11.10 12.69 -6.46
C LYS A 69 10.10 13.20 -5.42
N TYR A 70 9.33 12.30 -4.78
CA TYR A 70 8.17 12.69 -3.99
C TYR A 70 8.25 12.35 -2.49
N LYS A 71 9.28 11.64 -2.00
CA LYS A 71 9.39 11.24 -0.58
C LYS A 71 9.35 12.43 0.36
N ASP A 72 10.00 13.52 0.02
CA ASP A 72 10.06 14.74 0.83
C ASP A 72 8.72 15.51 0.79
N GLN A 73 7.85 15.21 -0.16
CA GLN A 73 6.48 15.71 -0.25
C GLN A 73 5.47 14.79 0.46
N GLY A 74 5.93 13.66 1.00
CA GLY A 74 5.13 12.74 1.78
C GLY A 74 4.66 11.48 1.04
N LEU A 75 5.28 11.11 -0.10
CA LEU A 75 5.06 9.80 -0.72
C LEU A 75 5.91 8.74 -0.03
N VAL A 76 5.30 7.58 0.22
CA VAL A 76 6.02 6.34 0.54
C VAL A 76 5.63 5.27 -0.46
N ILE A 77 6.63 4.63 -1.07
CA ILE A 77 6.43 3.40 -1.85
C ILE A 77 6.72 2.21 -0.94
N MET A 78 5.87 1.19 -1.02
CA MET A 78 5.89 0.02 -0.15
C MET A 78 5.90 -1.24 -1.02
N GLY A 79 7.04 -1.91 -1.14
CA GLY A 79 7.20 -3.11 -1.94
C GLY A 79 6.89 -4.38 -1.13
N PHE A 80 5.96 -5.19 -1.61
CA PHE A 80 5.57 -6.47 -1.00
C PHE A 80 5.97 -7.62 -1.93
N PRO A 81 7.08 -8.33 -1.69
CA PRO A 81 7.45 -9.51 -2.46
C PRO A 81 6.35 -10.57 -2.41
N CYS A 82 6.02 -11.16 -3.56
CA CYS A 82 4.97 -12.17 -3.66
C CYS A 82 5.31 -13.25 -4.69
N ASN A 83 5.23 -14.52 -4.28
CA ASN A 83 5.55 -15.65 -5.16
C ASN A 83 4.32 -16.28 -5.85
N ASP A 84 3.12 -15.72 -5.65
CA ASP A 84 1.86 -16.34 -6.14
C ASP A 84 1.61 -16.13 -7.64
N PHE A 85 2.43 -15.32 -8.30
CA PHE A 85 2.30 -14.99 -9.71
C PHE A 85 3.44 -15.62 -10.51
N GLY A 86 3.21 -16.86 -10.93
CA GLY A 86 4.16 -17.60 -11.75
C GLY A 86 5.42 -18.08 -11.02
N GLY A 87 5.47 -18.05 -9.68
CA GLY A 87 6.65 -18.46 -8.92
C GLY A 87 7.85 -17.51 -9.12
N GLN A 88 7.58 -16.23 -9.44
CA GLN A 88 8.60 -15.26 -9.87
C GLN A 88 9.30 -14.52 -8.71
N GLU A 89 9.03 -14.92 -7.46
CA GLU A 89 9.75 -14.42 -6.27
C GLU A 89 10.17 -15.57 -5.36
N PRO A 90 11.02 -16.52 -5.84
CA PRO A 90 11.38 -17.70 -5.05
C PRO A 90 12.37 -17.40 -3.92
N GLY A 91 13.12 -16.29 -4.00
CA GLY A 91 14.23 -15.97 -3.12
C GLY A 91 13.85 -15.84 -1.64
N THR A 92 14.84 -15.98 -0.77
CA THR A 92 14.76 -15.64 0.65
C THR A 92 14.68 -14.12 0.86
N ALA A 93 14.38 -13.66 2.07
CA ALA A 93 14.36 -12.24 2.40
C ALA A 93 15.69 -11.54 2.08
N ASP A 94 16.82 -12.17 2.44
CA ASP A 94 18.16 -11.63 2.21
C ASP A 94 18.48 -11.54 0.70
N GLU A 95 18.11 -12.57 -0.08
CA GLU A 95 18.29 -12.57 -1.53
C GLU A 95 17.46 -11.48 -2.20
N ILE A 96 16.20 -11.30 -1.80
CA ILE A 96 15.31 -10.25 -2.32
C ILE A 96 15.85 -8.86 -1.97
N LYS A 97 16.26 -8.65 -0.71
CA LYS A 97 16.84 -7.39 -0.25
C LYS A 97 18.10 -7.04 -1.02
N SER A 98 19.01 -8.03 -1.18
CA SER A 98 20.23 -7.87 -1.96
C SER A 98 19.93 -7.57 -3.42
N PHE A 99 18.99 -8.30 -4.03
CA PHE A 99 18.56 -8.07 -5.41
C PHE A 99 18.06 -6.64 -5.63
N CYS A 100 17.13 -6.17 -4.79
CA CYS A 100 16.57 -4.83 -4.87
C CYS A 100 17.64 -3.74 -4.72
N SER A 101 18.54 -3.88 -3.75
CA SER A 101 19.59 -2.88 -3.50
C SER A 101 20.66 -2.88 -4.58
N THR A 102 21.15 -4.04 -5.00
CA THR A 102 22.28 -4.18 -5.93
C THR A 102 21.89 -3.84 -7.37
N ASN A 103 20.70 -4.32 -7.82
CA ASN A 103 20.33 -4.17 -9.23
C ASN A 103 19.56 -2.88 -9.52
N TYR A 104 18.84 -2.34 -8.52
CA TYR A 104 17.93 -1.20 -8.72
C TYR A 104 18.15 -0.06 -7.75
N SER A 105 19.11 -0.19 -6.81
CA SER A 105 19.38 0.83 -5.77
C SER A 105 18.12 1.24 -5.00
N VAL A 106 17.20 0.29 -4.77
CA VAL A 106 15.93 0.53 -4.09
C VAL A 106 16.20 1.06 -2.69
N SER A 107 15.61 2.22 -2.39
CA SER A 107 15.71 2.89 -1.08
C SER A 107 14.36 3.03 -0.37
N PHE A 108 13.26 2.71 -1.06
CA PHE A 108 11.94 2.64 -0.42
C PHE A 108 11.75 1.35 0.38
N PRO A 109 10.84 1.33 1.37
CA PRO A 109 10.56 0.16 2.20
C PRO A 109 10.18 -1.09 1.40
N ILE A 110 10.89 -2.21 1.65
CA ILE A 110 10.52 -3.55 1.23
C ILE A 110 10.06 -4.34 2.45
N PHE A 111 8.95 -5.05 2.32
CA PHE A 111 8.33 -5.83 3.38
C PHE A 111 8.62 -7.32 3.23
N ALA A 112 8.26 -8.08 4.25
CA ALA A 112 8.33 -9.54 4.19
C ALA A 112 7.44 -10.07 3.06
N LYS A 113 7.82 -11.21 2.49
CA LYS A 113 7.04 -11.88 1.44
C LYS A 113 5.63 -12.18 1.92
N VAL A 114 4.64 -11.89 1.09
CA VAL A 114 3.21 -12.07 1.39
C VAL A 114 2.56 -13.05 0.43
N ALA A 115 1.52 -13.74 0.90
CA ALA A 115 0.57 -14.42 0.03
C ALA A 115 -0.54 -13.44 -0.38
N ILE A 116 -0.92 -13.44 -1.65
CA ILE A 116 -2.01 -12.62 -2.20
C ILE A 116 -3.15 -13.51 -2.68
N LYS A 117 -2.82 -14.70 -3.15
CA LYS A 117 -3.78 -15.73 -3.62
C LYS A 117 -3.97 -16.83 -2.57
N GLY A 118 -4.95 -17.69 -2.81
CA GLY A 118 -5.23 -18.86 -1.97
C GLY A 118 -6.28 -18.60 -0.90
N ALA A 119 -6.40 -19.53 0.04
CA ALA A 119 -7.44 -19.52 1.06
C ALA A 119 -7.19 -18.50 2.19
N THR A 120 -5.92 -18.12 2.41
CA THR A 120 -5.52 -17.23 3.50
C THR A 120 -4.56 -16.14 2.99
N PRO A 121 -5.06 -15.19 2.17
CA PRO A 121 -4.24 -14.09 1.73
C PRO A 121 -3.85 -13.20 2.92
N HIS A 122 -2.73 -12.48 2.78
CA HIS A 122 -2.30 -11.50 3.77
C HIS A 122 -3.42 -10.46 4.00
N PRO A 123 -3.74 -10.09 5.26
CA PRO A 123 -4.87 -9.21 5.59
C PRO A 123 -4.88 -7.89 4.80
N LEU A 124 -3.70 -7.32 4.53
CA LEU A 124 -3.58 -6.12 3.71
C LEU A 124 -4.15 -6.35 2.30
N TYR A 125 -3.74 -7.43 1.63
CA TYR A 125 -4.21 -7.71 0.28
C TYR A 125 -5.65 -8.21 0.25
N ALA A 126 -6.11 -8.88 1.30
CA ALA A 126 -7.53 -9.21 1.45
C ALA A 126 -8.39 -7.93 1.45
N ALA A 127 -8.01 -6.93 2.27
CA ALA A 127 -8.73 -5.66 2.37
C ALA A 127 -8.63 -4.81 1.08
N LEU A 128 -7.47 -4.77 0.42
CA LEU A 128 -7.29 -4.06 -0.84
C LEU A 128 -8.14 -4.67 -1.96
N THR A 129 -8.14 -6.00 -2.06
CA THR A 129 -8.85 -6.71 -3.13
C THR A 129 -10.35 -6.80 -2.93
N GLU A 130 -10.84 -6.72 -1.69
CA GLU A 130 -12.27 -6.60 -1.39
C GLU A 130 -12.88 -5.36 -2.02
N LYS A 131 -12.16 -4.23 -2.00
CA LYS A 131 -12.63 -2.94 -2.53
C LYS A 131 -12.33 -2.75 -4.01
N GLU A 132 -11.12 -3.09 -4.45
CA GLU A 132 -10.60 -2.74 -5.77
C GLU A 132 -10.52 -3.94 -6.73
N GLY A 133 -10.99 -5.11 -6.29
CA GLY A 133 -10.92 -6.33 -7.10
C GLY A 133 -9.53 -6.98 -7.08
N LYS A 134 -9.44 -8.15 -7.70
CA LYS A 134 -8.28 -9.04 -7.62
C LYS A 134 -7.00 -8.39 -8.19
N VAL A 135 -5.86 -8.76 -7.60
CA VAL A 135 -4.53 -8.51 -8.19
C VAL A 135 -4.37 -9.41 -9.40
N GLY A 136 -4.15 -8.82 -10.57
CA GLY A 136 -4.00 -9.55 -11.83
C GLY A 136 -2.64 -10.22 -11.96
N TRP A 137 -1.56 -9.49 -11.65
CA TRP A 137 -0.18 -9.96 -11.81
C TRP A 137 0.79 -9.20 -10.88
N ASN A 138 2.09 -9.52 -10.94
CA ASN A 138 3.14 -8.75 -10.26
C ASN A 138 3.12 -7.28 -10.72
N PHE A 139 3.58 -6.39 -9.87
CA PHE A 139 3.62 -4.94 -10.09
C PHE A 139 2.24 -4.28 -10.27
N THR A 140 1.17 -4.87 -9.71
CA THR A 140 -0.09 -4.15 -9.47
C THR A 140 0.14 -3.13 -8.35
N LYS A 141 -0.41 -1.93 -8.50
CA LYS A 141 -0.22 -0.83 -7.55
C LYS A 141 -1.56 -0.42 -6.95
N PHE A 142 -1.55 -0.08 -5.65
CA PHE A 142 -2.68 0.54 -4.96
C PHE A 142 -2.22 1.86 -4.36
N LEU A 143 -2.90 2.93 -4.69
CA LEU A 143 -2.63 4.26 -4.15
C LEU A 143 -3.54 4.52 -2.96
N ILE A 144 -2.94 4.85 -1.81
CA ILE A 144 -3.64 5.14 -0.55
C ILE A 144 -3.41 6.59 -0.19
N GLY A 145 -4.48 7.29 0.13
CA GLY A 145 -4.46 8.69 0.56
C GLY A 145 -3.87 8.88 1.96
N ARG A 146 -3.67 10.13 2.34
CA ARG A 146 -3.18 10.53 3.67
C ARG A 146 -4.13 10.10 4.80
N ASP A 147 -5.42 10.03 4.52
CA ASP A 147 -6.50 9.60 5.40
C ASP A 147 -6.62 8.06 5.53
N GLY A 148 -5.83 7.31 4.79
CA GLY A 148 -5.90 5.85 4.74
C GLY A 148 -6.92 5.28 3.75
N GLY A 149 -7.64 6.13 3.01
CA GLY A 149 -8.57 5.72 1.97
C GLY A 149 -7.85 5.19 0.73
N ILE A 150 -8.38 4.13 0.10
CA ILE A 150 -7.89 3.65 -1.19
C ILE A 150 -8.40 4.62 -2.26
N LEU A 151 -7.48 5.19 -3.03
CA LEU A 151 -7.77 6.20 -4.06
C LEU A 151 -7.87 5.60 -5.46
N ALA A 152 -7.00 4.64 -5.77
CA ALA A 152 -6.94 4.00 -7.08
C ALA A 152 -6.16 2.69 -7.03
N LYS A 153 -6.42 1.84 -8.03
CA LYS A 153 -5.65 0.66 -8.38
C LYS A 153 -5.13 0.81 -9.80
N PHE A 154 -3.89 0.39 -10.04
CA PHE A 154 -3.26 0.39 -11.35
C PHE A 154 -2.75 -1.01 -11.66
N ASP A 155 -3.05 -1.49 -12.85
CA ASP A 155 -2.59 -2.80 -13.30
C ASP A 155 -1.08 -2.81 -13.59
N SER A 156 -0.52 -4.01 -13.71
CA SER A 156 0.91 -4.25 -13.89
C SER A 156 1.56 -3.47 -15.03
N GLY A 157 0.82 -3.28 -16.13
CA GLY A 157 1.30 -2.56 -17.32
C GLY A 157 1.35 -1.04 -17.19
N VAL A 158 0.78 -0.46 -16.12
CA VAL A 158 0.88 0.98 -15.88
C VAL A 158 2.28 1.28 -15.35
N GLU A 159 3.10 1.92 -16.21
CA GLU A 159 4.48 2.26 -15.87
C GLU A 159 4.55 3.32 -14.78
N PRO A 160 5.60 3.26 -13.91
CA PRO A 160 5.74 4.24 -12.82
C PRO A 160 5.83 5.69 -13.26
N ASP A 161 6.36 5.97 -14.45
CA ASP A 161 6.51 7.32 -15.01
C ASP A 161 5.30 7.74 -15.87
N SER A 162 4.28 6.88 -16.01
CA SER A 162 3.09 7.22 -16.79
C SER A 162 2.37 8.46 -16.22
N ALA A 163 1.76 9.25 -17.10
CA ALA A 163 0.96 10.41 -16.70
C ALA A 163 -0.24 10.00 -15.80
N GLU A 164 -0.75 8.78 -15.99
CA GLU A 164 -1.84 8.22 -15.19
C GLU A 164 -1.42 8.06 -13.72
N LEU A 165 -0.31 7.36 -13.45
CA LEU A 165 0.14 7.10 -12.08
C LEU A 165 0.72 8.37 -11.43
N THR A 166 1.57 9.11 -12.14
CA THR A 166 2.17 10.35 -11.61
C THR A 166 1.12 11.41 -11.30
N GLY A 167 0.13 11.61 -12.19
CA GLY A 167 -0.95 12.56 -11.96
C GLY A 167 -1.83 12.18 -10.76
N ALA A 168 -2.11 10.88 -10.55
CA ALA A 168 -2.83 10.42 -9.38
C ALA A 168 -2.04 10.64 -8.09
N ILE A 169 -0.73 10.37 -8.09
CA ILE A 169 0.16 10.63 -6.94
C ILE A 169 0.20 12.14 -6.62
N GLU A 170 0.40 13.00 -7.62
CA GLU A 170 0.47 14.46 -7.43
C GLU A 170 -0.84 15.00 -6.87
N LYS A 171 -1.98 14.53 -7.38
CA LYS A 171 -3.31 14.86 -6.83
C LYS A 171 -3.46 14.42 -5.38
N ALA A 172 -3.04 13.21 -5.04
CA ALA A 172 -3.09 12.70 -3.67
C ALA A 172 -2.17 13.48 -2.71
N LEU A 173 -0.98 13.89 -3.19
CA LEU A 173 -0.04 14.70 -2.41
C LEU A 173 -0.55 16.12 -2.15
N ALA A 174 -1.30 16.70 -3.09
CA ALA A 174 -1.92 18.03 -2.97
C ALA A 174 -3.14 18.04 -2.05
N ALA A 175 -3.79 16.89 -1.81
CA ALA A 175 -4.92 16.78 -0.88
C ALA A 175 -4.45 17.01 0.57
N LYS A 176 -5.24 17.82 1.32
CA LYS A 176 -4.98 18.16 2.73
C LYS A 176 -5.64 17.16 3.66
#